data_1f4bb47337b5abcdf9e1b0e5d20ea2ad
#
_entry.id   1f4bb47337b5abcdf9e1b0e5d20ea2ad
#
_cell.length_a   1.000
_cell.length_b   1.000
_cell.length_c   1.000
_cell.angle_alpha   90.00
_cell.angle_beta   90.00
_cell.angle_gamma   90.00
#
_symmetry.space_group_name_H-M   'P 1'
#
loop_
_entity.id
_entity.type
_entity.pdbx_description
1 polymer ?
#
loop_
_entity_poly.entity_id
_entity_poly.type
_entity_poly.pdbx_seq_one_letter_code
_entity_poly.pdbx_strand_id
1 'polypeptide(L)'
;VAPASLKTNFYIIFAGYLAAIHVGKLSAGLPILQQEIGLSLTQAGLALSLVQAAGMCFALSLGGLSQYFSLKRCLILGLVILGCASMGSLWINDLYSLFIFRFIEGVGFLFITLCAPALLKQLSTPESLNLKMGLWGSYMGLGVGLALLLIPLLLEFWSWQQIWNMLGLSCLLLAAVAYLQLPPINKIQNSSFPLFIKLLRTTLSHPPVLILAFIFACYTSQWLSVIGFLPTLYLDEQINLKVAGTLTALVSVSNILGTFASGFLLHCGLAPARLISTGFILMVMMCWLAFSTYFNLSFGLKYLAIILFSILGGFIPTTIFAISLHYAPQPNTTATSIGLVLQVSAFAQLTVPPLTAALISYTQLWGMIAWVSTILSVLGLILTIQLFQRYPYKI
;
A
#
# COMPACT_ATOMS: atom_id res chain seq x y z
N VAL A 1 14.41 -25.82 -8.77
CA VAL A 1 13.55 -25.27 -9.83
C VAL A 1 14.47 -24.45 -10.74
N ALA A 2 14.47 -24.73 -12.06
CA ALA A 2 15.26 -23.93 -13.01
C ALA A 2 14.84 -22.45 -12.90
N PRO A 3 15.78 -21.50 -13.01
CA PRO A 3 15.46 -20.08 -12.94
C PRO A 3 14.44 -19.75 -14.05
N ALA A 4 13.32 -19.17 -13.62
CA ALA A 4 12.26 -18.81 -14.54
C ALA A 4 12.73 -17.70 -15.49
N SER A 5 12.24 -17.71 -16.73
CA SER A 5 12.57 -16.71 -17.72
C SER A 5 12.21 -15.29 -17.21
N LEU A 6 12.86 -14.28 -17.75
CA LEU A 6 12.56 -12.88 -17.43
C LEU A 6 11.07 -12.57 -17.60
N LYS A 7 10.42 -13.18 -18.60
CA LYS A 7 8.98 -13.06 -18.88
C LYS A 7 8.11 -13.55 -17.73
N THR A 8 8.46 -14.65 -17.07
CA THR A 8 7.68 -15.24 -15.97
C THR A 8 7.63 -14.32 -14.75
N ASN A 9 8.76 -13.69 -14.40
CA ASN A 9 8.82 -12.74 -13.28
C ASN A 9 8.07 -11.43 -13.58
N PHE A 10 8.02 -11.02 -14.85
CA PHE A 10 7.26 -9.84 -15.28
C PHE A 10 5.76 -9.96 -14.93
N TYR A 11 5.14 -11.12 -15.17
CA TYR A 11 3.72 -11.31 -14.84
C TYR A 11 3.43 -11.17 -13.34
N ILE A 12 4.36 -11.60 -12.49
CA ILE A 12 4.20 -11.48 -11.03
C ILE A 12 4.29 -10.02 -10.59
N ILE A 13 5.27 -9.28 -11.12
CA ILE A 13 5.45 -7.85 -10.82
C ILE A 13 4.25 -7.06 -11.36
N PHE A 14 3.81 -7.36 -12.57
CA PHE A 14 2.67 -6.69 -13.19
C PHE A 14 1.35 -6.96 -12.44
N ALA A 15 1.19 -8.14 -11.83
CA ALA A 15 0.06 -8.42 -10.94
C ALA A 15 0.02 -7.46 -9.73
N GLY A 16 1.19 -7.08 -9.19
CA GLY A 16 1.28 -6.07 -8.14
C GLY A 16 0.86 -4.69 -8.61
N TYR A 17 1.36 -4.25 -9.77
CA TYR A 17 0.96 -2.95 -10.33
C TYR A 17 -0.54 -2.89 -10.61
N LEU A 18 -1.10 -3.94 -11.18
CA LEU A 18 -2.53 -4.02 -11.46
C LEU A 18 -3.34 -4.00 -10.15
N ALA A 19 -2.90 -4.72 -9.13
CA ALA A 19 -3.53 -4.67 -7.80
C ALA A 19 -3.48 -3.26 -7.18
N ALA A 20 -2.37 -2.55 -7.31
CA ALA A 20 -2.23 -1.18 -6.81
C ALA A 20 -3.07 -0.16 -7.62
N ILE A 21 -3.28 -0.39 -8.92
CA ILE A 21 -4.23 0.40 -9.72
C ILE A 21 -5.65 0.30 -9.12
N HIS A 22 -6.06 -0.88 -8.62
CA HIS A 22 -7.35 -1.05 -7.95
C HIS A 22 -7.44 -0.31 -6.60
N VAL A 23 -6.33 -0.05 -5.93
CA VAL A 23 -6.32 0.86 -4.78
C VAL A 23 -6.53 2.30 -5.25
N GLY A 24 -5.75 2.75 -6.24
CA GLY A 24 -5.76 4.13 -6.74
C GLY A 24 -7.02 4.51 -7.50
N LYS A 25 -7.73 3.54 -8.13
CA LYS A 25 -8.90 3.84 -8.95
C LYS A 25 -10.02 4.54 -8.18
N LEU A 26 -10.18 4.21 -6.90
CA LEU A 26 -11.19 4.88 -6.08
C LEU A 26 -10.81 6.34 -5.82
N SER A 27 -9.56 6.61 -5.42
CA SER A 27 -9.09 7.98 -5.21
C SER A 27 -9.26 8.83 -6.48
N ALA A 28 -8.92 8.26 -7.64
CA ALA A 28 -9.04 8.96 -8.94
C ALA A 28 -10.50 9.26 -9.35
N GLY A 29 -11.44 8.36 -9.01
CA GLY A 29 -12.87 8.50 -9.31
C GLY A 29 -13.71 9.03 -8.13
N LEU A 30 -13.10 9.27 -6.98
CA LEU A 30 -13.81 9.60 -5.74
C LEU A 30 -14.77 10.78 -5.87
N PRO A 31 -14.39 11.91 -6.50
CA PRO A 31 -15.30 13.04 -6.64
C PRO A 31 -16.56 12.71 -7.45
N ILE A 32 -16.44 11.90 -8.50
CA ILE A 32 -17.60 11.48 -9.31
C ILE A 32 -18.49 10.55 -8.49
N LEU A 33 -17.92 9.59 -7.77
CA LEU A 33 -18.67 8.70 -6.89
C LEU A 33 -19.39 9.45 -5.77
N GLN A 34 -18.77 10.51 -5.21
CA GLN A 34 -19.43 11.38 -4.23
C GLN A 34 -20.67 12.07 -4.81
N GLN A 35 -20.60 12.53 -6.05
CA GLN A 35 -21.73 13.18 -6.73
C GLN A 35 -22.81 12.17 -7.13
N GLU A 36 -22.45 11.04 -7.73
CA GLU A 36 -23.43 10.07 -8.26
C GLU A 36 -24.10 9.23 -7.16
N ILE A 37 -23.35 8.81 -6.13
CA ILE A 37 -23.86 7.95 -5.06
C ILE A 37 -24.27 8.76 -3.81
N GLY A 38 -23.90 10.06 -3.76
CA GLY A 38 -24.21 10.94 -2.63
C GLY A 38 -23.35 10.66 -1.38
N LEU A 39 -22.07 10.29 -1.56
CA LEU A 39 -21.19 9.94 -0.45
C LEU A 39 -20.77 11.17 0.34
N SER A 40 -20.90 11.14 1.65
CA SER A 40 -20.22 12.10 2.53
C SER A 40 -18.70 11.89 2.47
N LEU A 41 -17.90 12.89 2.85
CA LEU A 41 -16.44 12.78 2.85
C LEU A 41 -15.96 11.62 3.76
N THR A 42 -16.63 11.39 4.89
CA THR A 42 -16.34 10.27 5.81
C THR A 42 -16.62 8.92 5.15
N GLN A 43 -17.76 8.78 4.45
CA GLN A 43 -18.11 7.56 3.71
C GLN A 43 -17.13 7.32 2.55
N ALA A 44 -16.72 8.37 1.86
CA ALA A 44 -15.68 8.35 0.84
C ALA A 44 -14.34 7.85 1.41
N GLY A 45 -13.93 8.35 2.57
CA GLY A 45 -12.75 7.88 3.30
C GLY A 45 -12.83 6.42 3.70
N LEU A 46 -14.01 5.95 4.13
CA LEU A 46 -14.23 4.54 4.45
C LEU A 46 -14.16 3.66 3.18
N ALA A 47 -14.78 4.06 2.09
CA ALA A 47 -14.71 3.35 0.81
C ALA A 47 -13.26 3.25 0.31
N LEU A 48 -12.47 4.34 0.42
CA LEU A 48 -11.06 4.38 0.08
C LEU A 48 -10.25 3.35 0.86
N SER A 49 -10.53 3.23 2.14
CA SER A 49 -9.80 2.38 3.08
C SER A 49 -10.23 0.92 3.08
N LEU A 50 -11.45 0.61 2.62
CA LEU A 50 -12.09 -0.70 2.82
C LEU A 50 -11.35 -1.85 2.11
N VAL A 51 -10.59 -1.56 1.06
CA VAL A 51 -9.68 -2.52 0.41
C VAL A 51 -8.63 -3.08 1.38
N GLN A 52 -8.35 -2.40 2.47
CA GLN A 52 -7.41 -2.85 3.50
C GLN A 52 -8.07 -3.77 4.56
N ALA A 53 -9.39 -3.86 4.59
CA ALA A 53 -10.10 -4.64 5.61
C ALA A 53 -9.72 -6.13 5.60
N ALA A 54 -9.54 -6.72 4.41
CA ALA A 54 -9.07 -8.10 4.30
C ALA A 54 -7.63 -8.26 4.84
N GLY A 55 -6.75 -7.28 4.60
CA GLY A 55 -5.39 -7.25 5.16
C GLY A 55 -5.42 -7.18 6.68
N MET A 56 -6.28 -6.34 7.24
CA MET A 56 -6.48 -6.23 8.68
C MET A 56 -6.92 -7.57 9.32
N CYS A 57 -7.83 -8.29 8.67
CA CYS A 57 -8.35 -9.53 9.22
C CYS A 57 -7.41 -10.73 9.03
N PHE A 58 -6.72 -10.83 7.90
CA PHE A 58 -6.15 -12.10 7.44
C PHE A 58 -4.66 -12.07 7.09
N ALA A 59 -3.96 -10.91 7.07
CA ALA A 59 -2.59 -10.85 6.54
C ALA A 59 -1.60 -11.73 7.35
N LEU A 60 -1.65 -11.70 8.67
CA LEU A 60 -0.82 -12.55 9.54
C LEU A 60 -1.11 -14.04 9.33
N SER A 61 -2.40 -14.39 9.33
CA SER A 61 -2.84 -15.79 9.16
C SER A 61 -2.45 -16.33 7.79
N LEU A 62 -2.67 -15.57 6.73
CA LEU A 62 -2.30 -15.95 5.38
C LEU A 62 -0.78 -15.98 5.18
N GLY A 63 -0.03 -15.07 5.83
CA GLY A 63 1.42 -15.10 5.87
C GLY A 63 1.96 -16.42 6.44
N GLY A 64 1.38 -16.89 7.54
CA GLY A 64 1.69 -18.20 8.13
C GLY A 64 1.19 -19.38 7.30
N LEU A 65 0.01 -19.25 6.69
CA LEU A 65 -0.58 -20.29 5.83
C LEU A 65 0.06 -20.36 4.44
N SER A 66 0.88 -19.38 4.04
CA SER A 66 1.55 -19.38 2.73
C SER A 66 2.40 -20.63 2.46
N GLN A 67 2.81 -21.36 3.51
CA GLN A 67 3.54 -22.62 3.41
C GLN A 67 2.65 -23.81 3.02
N TYR A 68 1.32 -23.73 3.22
CA TYR A 68 0.37 -24.82 2.94
C TYR A 68 -0.24 -24.74 1.54
N PHE A 69 -0.26 -23.55 0.94
CA PHE A 69 -0.89 -23.34 -0.36
C PHE A 69 0.16 -23.16 -1.46
N SER A 70 -0.20 -23.56 -2.68
CA SER A 70 0.60 -23.21 -3.85
C SER A 70 0.53 -21.71 -4.09
N LEU A 71 1.66 -21.02 -3.94
CA LEU A 71 1.76 -19.56 -4.15
C LEU A 71 1.25 -19.15 -5.55
N LYS A 72 1.49 -20.00 -6.58
CA LYS A 72 0.93 -19.78 -7.92
C LYS A 72 -0.61 -19.74 -7.89
N ARG A 73 -1.24 -20.72 -7.24
CA ARG A 73 -2.72 -20.77 -7.15
C ARG A 73 -3.28 -19.62 -6.36
N CYS A 74 -2.61 -19.22 -5.28
CA CYS A 74 -3.01 -18.06 -4.48
C CYS A 74 -2.93 -16.76 -5.27
N LEU A 75 -1.87 -16.53 -6.05
CA LEU A 75 -1.74 -15.37 -6.93
C LEU A 75 -2.87 -15.32 -7.96
N ILE A 76 -3.14 -16.45 -8.64
CA ILE A 76 -4.21 -16.55 -9.64
C ILE A 76 -5.58 -16.30 -9.01
N LEU A 77 -5.86 -16.93 -7.84
CA LEU A 77 -7.10 -16.72 -7.11
C LEU A 77 -7.27 -15.25 -6.72
N GLY A 78 -6.19 -14.60 -6.26
CA GLY A 78 -6.19 -13.17 -5.96
C GLY A 78 -6.57 -12.32 -7.16
N LEU A 79 -5.99 -12.59 -8.34
CA LEU A 79 -6.33 -11.90 -9.59
C LEU A 79 -7.78 -12.14 -10.02
N VAL A 80 -8.29 -13.37 -9.88
CA VAL A 80 -9.68 -13.72 -10.22
C VAL A 80 -10.64 -12.99 -9.29
N ILE A 81 -10.42 -13.04 -7.97
CA ILE A 81 -11.27 -12.34 -6.99
C ILE A 81 -11.27 -10.84 -7.26
N LEU A 82 -10.09 -10.24 -7.45
CA LEU A 82 -9.94 -8.80 -7.73
C LEU A 82 -10.65 -8.41 -9.03
N GLY A 83 -10.49 -9.22 -10.07
CA GLY A 83 -11.12 -9.01 -11.37
C GLY A 83 -12.64 -9.11 -11.32
N CYS A 84 -13.17 -10.19 -10.75
CA CYS A 84 -14.62 -10.40 -10.61
C CYS A 84 -15.26 -9.31 -9.74
N ALA A 85 -14.65 -8.93 -8.63
CA ALA A 85 -15.16 -7.87 -7.77
C ALA A 85 -15.16 -6.51 -8.49
N SER A 86 -14.14 -6.22 -9.28
CA SER A 86 -14.09 -4.99 -10.07
C SER A 86 -15.15 -4.95 -11.17
N MET A 87 -15.41 -6.09 -11.84
CA MET A 87 -16.51 -6.21 -12.81
C MET A 87 -17.88 -6.09 -12.14
N GLY A 88 -17.98 -6.39 -10.84
CA GLY A 88 -19.17 -6.15 -10.04
C GLY A 88 -19.58 -4.67 -9.92
N SER A 89 -18.75 -3.75 -10.40
CA SER A 89 -19.07 -2.30 -10.42
C SER A 89 -20.37 -1.97 -11.15
N LEU A 90 -20.82 -2.81 -12.08
CA LEU A 90 -22.12 -2.65 -12.78
C LEU A 90 -23.32 -2.76 -11.83
N TRP A 91 -23.17 -3.41 -10.69
CA TRP A 91 -24.22 -3.58 -9.67
C TRP A 91 -24.07 -2.62 -8.49
N ILE A 92 -23.09 -1.68 -8.55
CA ILE A 92 -22.92 -0.66 -7.52
C ILE A 92 -23.90 0.49 -7.80
N ASN A 93 -24.96 0.54 -6.98
CA ASN A 93 -25.99 1.57 -7.06
C ASN A 93 -26.11 2.38 -5.76
N ASP A 94 -25.45 1.92 -4.68
CA ASP A 94 -25.49 2.52 -3.36
C ASP A 94 -24.19 2.33 -2.58
N LEU A 95 -24.13 2.92 -1.39
CA LEU A 95 -23.01 2.84 -0.47
C LEU A 95 -22.68 1.39 -0.05
N TYR A 96 -23.69 0.57 0.21
CA TYR A 96 -23.49 -0.79 0.74
C TYR A 96 -22.90 -1.72 -0.32
N SER A 97 -23.43 -1.65 -1.54
CA SER A 97 -22.87 -2.40 -2.67
C SER A 97 -21.43 -1.99 -2.98
N LEU A 98 -21.12 -0.69 -2.94
CA LEU A 98 -19.75 -0.20 -3.06
C LEU A 98 -18.84 -0.81 -1.98
N PHE A 99 -19.27 -0.82 -0.72
CA PHE A 99 -18.48 -1.37 0.38
C PHE A 99 -18.24 -2.87 0.25
N ILE A 100 -19.25 -3.64 -0.16
CA ILE A 100 -19.13 -5.09 -0.38
C ILE A 100 -18.10 -5.37 -1.46
N PHE A 101 -18.20 -4.71 -2.62
CA PHE A 101 -17.25 -4.94 -3.71
C PHE A 101 -15.83 -4.46 -3.33
N ARG A 102 -15.67 -3.36 -2.61
CA ARG A 102 -14.37 -2.88 -2.11
C ARG A 102 -13.73 -3.88 -1.13
N PHE A 103 -14.52 -4.49 -0.25
CA PHE A 103 -14.01 -5.55 0.64
C PHE A 103 -13.54 -6.78 -0.14
N ILE A 104 -14.32 -7.24 -1.14
CA ILE A 104 -13.96 -8.40 -1.97
C ILE A 104 -12.70 -8.09 -2.79
N GLU A 105 -12.56 -6.88 -3.34
CA GLU A 105 -11.33 -6.42 -3.98
C GLU A 105 -10.14 -6.48 -3.02
N GLY A 106 -10.34 -6.10 -1.76
CA GLY A 106 -9.33 -6.20 -0.70
C GLY A 106 -8.85 -7.63 -0.46
N VAL A 107 -9.73 -8.62 -0.52
CA VAL A 107 -9.34 -10.03 -0.45
C VAL A 107 -8.42 -10.41 -1.61
N GLY A 108 -8.78 -10.04 -2.83
CA GLY A 108 -7.94 -10.29 -4.02
C GLY A 108 -6.58 -9.57 -3.93
N PHE A 109 -6.58 -8.31 -3.53
CA PHE A 109 -5.37 -7.51 -3.29
C PHE A 109 -4.43 -8.18 -2.28
N LEU A 110 -4.98 -8.67 -1.16
CA LEU A 110 -4.20 -9.34 -0.12
C LEU A 110 -3.51 -10.60 -0.63
N PHE A 111 -4.22 -11.46 -1.37
CA PHE A 111 -3.62 -12.67 -1.96
C PHE A 111 -2.46 -12.33 -2.89
N ILE A 112 -2.60 -11.32 -3.73
CA ILE A 112 -1.55 -10.90 -4.66
C ILE A 112 -0.32 -10.38 -3.90
N THR A 113 -0.53 -9.47 -2.94
CA THR A 113 0.56 -8.79 -2.23
C THR A 113 1.35 -9.70 -1.30
N LEU A 114 0.72 -10.72 -0.74
CA LEU A 114 1.41 -11.72 0.08
C LEU A 114 2.17 -12.75 -0.76
N CYS A 115 1.59 -13.20 -1.88
CA CYS A 115 2.17 -14.30 -2.65
C CYS A 115 3.26 -13.86 -3.62
N ALA A 116 3.17 -12.65 -4.19
CA ALA A 116 4.07 -12.22 -5.23
C ALA A 116 5.55 -12.10 -4.79
N PRO A 117 5.90 -11.50 -3.64
CA PRO A 117 7.30 -11.47 -3.18
C PRO A 117 7.88 -12.87 -2.96
N ALA A 118 7.08 -13.78 -2.39
CA ALA A 118 7.50 -15.16 -2.16
C ALA A 118 7.72 -15.93 -3.48
N LEU A 119 6.87 -15.68 -4.49
CA LEU A 119 7.03 -16.23 -5.84
C LEU A 119 8.28 -15.68 -6.53
N LEU A 120 8.51 -14.38 -6.45
CA LEU A 120 9.73 -13.75 -7.00
C LEU A 120 10.98 -14.34 -6.38
N LYS A 121 11.00 -14.56 -5.05
CA LYS A 121 12.12 -15.20 -4.35
C LYS A 121 12.37 -16.62 -4.83
N GLN A 122 11.30 -17.42 -5.06
CA GLN A 122 11.44 -18.81 -5.50
C GLN A 122 11.85 -18.96 -6.97
N LEU A 123 11.48 -18.00 -7.81
CA LEU A 123 11.67 -18.06 -9.28
C LEU A 123 12.84 -17.21 -9.78
N SER A 124 13.56 -16.52 -8.89
CA SER A 124 14.69 -15.67 -9.25
C SER A 124 16.01 -16.27 -8.84
N THR A 125 17.07 -15.97 -9.63
CA THR A 125 18.45 -16.22 -9.20
C THR A 125 18.87 -15.19 -8.15
N PRO A 126 19.83 -15.49 -7.26
CA PRO A 126 20.30 -14.55 -6.24
C PRO A 126 20.71 -13.18 -6.83
N GLU A 127 21.37 -13.18 -8.02
CA GLU A 127 21.87 -11.98 -8.70
C GLU A 127 20.73 -11.07 -9.18
N SER A 128 19.61 -11.66 -9.63
CA SER A 128 18.46 -10.92 -10.19
C SER A 128 17.38 -10.59 -9.15
N LEU A 129 17.45 -11.21 -7.97
CA LEU A 129 16.41 -11.08 -6.94
C LEU A 129 16.29 -9.64 -6.44
N ASN A 130 17.41 -8.99 -6.16
CA ASN A 130 17.41 -7.62 -5.62
C ASN A 130 16.75 -6.63 -6.57
N LEU A 131 17.06 -6.72 -7.89
CA LEU A 131 16.41 -5.87 -8.90
C LEU A 131 14.89 -6.11 -8.96
N LYS A 132 14.46 -7.37 -8.96
CA LYS A 132 13.04 -7.74 -9.03
C LYS A 132 12.26 -7.35 -7.78
N MET A 133 12.89 -7.47 -6.61
CA MET A 133 12.29 -6.99 -5.36
C MET A 133 12.23 -5.46 -5.31
N GLY A 134 13.19 -4.75 -5.89
CA GLY A 134 13.14 -3.30 -6.07
C GLY A 134 11.99 -2.87 -6.99
N LEU A 135 11.82 -3.55 -8.13
CA LEU A 135 10.68 -3.33 -9.03
C LEU A 135 9.35 -3.67 -8.34
N TRP A 136 9.30 -4.76 -7.59
CA TRP A 136 8.13 -5.07 -6.76
C TRP A 136 7.87 -3.96 -5.73
N GLY A 137 8.90 -3.46 -5.05
CA GLY A 137 8.75 -2.40 -4.04
C GLY A 137 8.12 -1.10 -4.57
N SER A 138 8.21 -0.84 -5.87
CA SER A 138 7.61 0.33 -6.52
C SER A 138 6.11 0.17 -6.86
N TYR A 139 5.52 -1.03 -6.62
CA TYR A 139 4.18 -1.36 -7.13
C TYR A 139 3.08 -0.39 -6.65
N MET A 140 3.11 0.01 -5.38
CA MET A 140 2.11 0.93 -4.84
C MET A 140 2.24 2.33 -5.46
N GLY A 141 3.44 2.90 -5.46
CA GLY A 141 3.66 4.25 -6.00
C GLY A 141 3.33 4.35 -7.49
N LEU A 142 3.78 3.38 -8.30
CA LEU A 142 3.51 3.34 -9.74
C LEU A 142 2.04 2.98 -10.03
N GLY A 143 1.50 1.95 -9.40
CA GLY A 143 0.14 1.51 -9.69
C GLY A 143 -0.91 2.54 -9.30
N VAL A 144 -0.80 3.12 -8.10
CA VAL A 144 -1.67 4.22 -7.66
C VAL A 144 -1.48 5.45 -8.56
N GLY A 145 -0.22 5.80 -8.88
CA GLY A 145 0.09 6.91 -9.79
C GLY A 145 -0.50 6.72 -11.18
N LEU A 146 -0.41 5.51 -11.76
CA LEU A 146 -1.04 5.20 -13.04
C LEU A 146 -2.56 5.34 -13.00
N ALA A 147 -3.20 4.89 -11.93
CA ALA A 147 -4.64 5.07 -11.76
C ALA A 147 -5.03 6.54 -11.72
N LEU A 148 -4.31 7.34 -10.91
CA LEU A 148 -4.55 8.78 -10.75
C LEU A 148 -4.28 9.57 -12.03
N LEU A 149 -3.36 9.11 -12.87
CA LEU A 149 -3.06 9.74 -14.16
C LEU A 149 -4.08 9.36 -15.23
N LEU A 150 -4.36 8.05 -15.38
CA LEU A 150 -5.13 7.53 -16.51
C LEU A 150 -6.64 7.62 -16.30
N ILE A 151 -7.13 7.36 -15.09
CA ILE A 151 -8.58 7.28 -14.87
C ILE A 151 -9.28 8.62 -15.11
N PRO A 152 -8.78 9.79 -14.65
CA PRO A 152 -9.42 11.07 -14.97
C PRO A 152 -9.46 11.38 -16.47
N LEU A 153 -8.46 10.90 -17.25
CA LEU A 153 -8.45 11.03 -18.71
C LEU A 153 -9.51 10.11 -19.35
N LEU A 154 -9.64 8.90 -18.85
CA LEU A 154 -10.60 7.91 -19.38
C LEU A 154 -12.05 8.29 -19.03
N LEU A 155 -12.27 8.97 -17.90
CA LEU A 155 -13.58 9.45 -17.45
C LEU A 155 -14.19 10.52 -18.39
N GLU A 156 -13.42 11.09 -19.30
CA GLU A 156 -13.95 11.95 -20.37
C GLU A 156 -14.72 11.17 -21.45
N PHE A 157 -14.41 9.87 -21.63
CA PHE A 157 -14.95 9.05 -22.70
C PHE A 157 -15.82 7.90 -22.18
N TRP A 158 -15.57 7.43 -20.95
CA TRP A 158 -16.20 6.25 -20.36
C TRP A 158 -16.69 6.54 -18.94
N SER A 159 -17.75 5.84 -18.52
CA SER A 159 -18.18 5.88 -17.14
C SER A 159 -17.17 5.16 -16.23
N TRP A 160 -17.17 5.50 -14.93
CA TRP A 160 -16.31 4.81 -13.96
C TRP A 160 -16.58 3.30 -13.90
N GLN A 161 -17.86 2.87 -14.10
CA GLN A 161 -18.22 1.47 -14.16
C GLN A 161 -17.53 0.76 -15.32
N GLN A 162 -17.52 1.37 -16.52
CA GLN A 162 -16.83 0.82 -17.69
C GLN A 162 -15.33 0.69 -17.46
N ILE A 163 -14.70 1.72 -16.88
CA ILE A 163 -13.26 1.71 -16.55
C ILE A 163 -12.96 0.59 -15.54
N TRP A 164 -13.78 0.44 -14.48
CA TRP A 164 -13.58 -0.61 -13.50
C TRP A 164 -13.78 -2.01 -14.09
N ASN A 165 -14.70 -2.17 -15.04
CA ASN A 165 -14.85 -3.42 -15.80
C ASN A 165 -13.62 -3.74 -16.65
N MET A 166 -13.03 -2.76 -17.33
CA MET A 166 -11.80 -2.94 -18.11
C MET A 166 -10.62 -3.36 -17.20
N LEU A 167 -10.50 -2.76 -16.03
CA LEU A 167 -9.51 -3.16 -15.05
C LEU A 167 -9.76 -4.58 -14.53
N GLY A 168 -11.02 -4.93 -14.29
CA GLY A 168 -11.41 -6.29 -13.90
C GLY A 168 -11.07 -7.32 -14.96
N LEU A 169 -11.39 -7.04 -16.23
CA LEU A 169 -11.03 -7.90 -17.35
C LEU A 169 -9.50 -8.07 -17.48
N SER A 170 -8.75 -6.99 -17.29
CA SER A 170 -7.27 -7.05 -17.28
C SER A 170 -6.73 -8.00 -16.20
N CYS A 171 -7.35 -8.03 -15.02
CA CYS A 171 -7.00 -8.98 -13.96
C CYS A 171 -7.30 -10.43 -14.38
N LEU A 172 -8.45 -10.70 -15.00
CA LEU A 172 -8.82 -12.04 -15.46
C LEU A 172 -7.91 -12.53 -16.58
N LEU A 173 -7.58 -11.64 -17.53
CA LEU A 173 -6.60 -11.95 -18.59
C LEU A 173 -5.22 -12.26 -18.02
N LEU A 174 -4.75 -11.46 -17.06
CA LEU A 174 -3.48 -11.73 -16.40
C LEU A 174 -3.52 -13.03 -15.59
N ALA A 175 -4.64 -13.37 -14.95
CA ALA A 175 -4.85 -14.64 -14.26
C ALA A 175 -4.72 -15.83 -15.22
N ALA A 176 -5.33 -15.76 -16.42
CA ALA A 176 -5.23 -16.77 -17.46
C ALA A 176 -3.78 -16.91 -17.95
N VAL A 177 -3.09 -15.80 -18.22
CA VAL A 177 -1.67 -15.81 -18.61
C VAL A 177 -0.79 -16.39 -17.52
N ALA A 178 -1.00 -16.00 -16.26
CA ALA A 178 -0.27 -16.54 -15.12
C ALA A 178 -0.52 -18.05 -14.93
N TYR A 179 -1.74 -18.50 -15.15
CA TYR A 179 -2.07 -19.94 -15.12
C TYR A 179 -1.26 -20.74 -16.15
N LEU A 180 -1.15 -20.22 -17.37
CA LEU A 180 -0.46 -20.90 -18.49
C LEU A 180 1.07 -20.78 -18.40
N GLN A 181 1.59 -19.63 -17.98
CA GLN A 181 3.01 -19.30 -18.10
C GLN A 181 3.83 -19.53 -16.81
N LEU A 182 3.22 -19.48 -15.62
CA LEU A 182 3.93 -19.74 -14.38
C LEU A 182 4.18 -21.23 -14.20
N PRO A 183 5.42 -21.67 -13.86
CA PRO A 183 5.71 -23.06 -13.62
C PRO A 183 4.91 -23.59 -12.42
N PRO A 184 4.66 -24.92 -12.37
CA PRO A 184 4.09 -25.52 -11.18
C PRO A 184 5.05 -25.36 -9.99
N ILE A 185 4.55 -24.83 -8.89
CA ILE A 185 5.32 -24.66 -7.66
C ILE A 185 4.78 -25.63 -6.62
N ASN A 186 5.64 -26.53 -6.20
CA ASN A 186 5.30 -27.54 -5.20
C ASN A 186 5.07 -26.88 -3.83
N LYS A 187 4.14 -27.45 -3.08
CA LYS A 187 3.92 -27.11 -1.67
C LYS A 187 5.18 -27.46 -0.87
N ILE A 188 5.50 -26.68 0.15
CA ILE A 188 6.51 -27.08 1.13
C ILE A 188 5.89 -28.21 1.96
N GLN A 189 6.45 -29.43 1.76
CA GLN A 189 5.98 -30.64 2.43
C GLN A 189 6.28 -30.59 3.90
N ASN A 190 5.75 -30.59 4.87
CA ASN A 190 6.00 -30.69 6.32
C ASN A 190 5.51 -29.53 7.19
N SER A 191 4.44 -28.85 6.81
CA SER A 191 3.80 -27.91 7.71
C SER A 191 2.61 -28.56 8.44
N SER A 192 2.67 -28.62 9.75
CA SER A 192 1.57 -29.12 10.61
C SER A 192 0.81 -27.94 11.21
N PHE A 193 -0.50 -28.09 11.44
CA PHE A 193 -1.31 -27.03 12.07
C PHE A 193 -0.75 -26.56 13.44
N PRO A 194 -0.23 -27.46 14.31
CA PRO A 194 0.47 -27.04 15.54
C PRO A 194 1.68 -26.15 15.28
N LEU A 195 2.45 -26.41 14.23
CA LEU A 195 3.58 -25.55 13.84
C LEU A 195 3.10 -24.16 13.43
N PHE A 196 2.02 -24.07 12.67
CA PHE A 196 1.41 -22.79 12.29
C PHE A 196 1.04 -21.94 13.53
N ILE A 197 0.30 -22.50 14.48
CA ILE A 197 -0.07 -21.81 15.72
C ILE A 197 1.17 -21.36 16.51
N LYS A 198 2.20 -22.22 16.57
CA LYS A 198 3.47 -21.88 17.23
C LYS A 198 4.15 -20.67 16.55
N LEU A 199 4.21 -20.64 15.22
CA LEU A 199 4.79 -19.52 14.46
C LEU A 199 4.03 -18.21 14.72
N LEU A 200 2.69 -18.24 14.69
CA LEU A 200 1.86 -17.08 15.01
C LEU A 200 2.12 -16.57 16.43
N ARG A 201 2.08 -17.46 17.43
CA ARG A 201 2.30 -17.10 18.83
C ARG A 201 3.71 -16.52 19.03
N THR A 202 4.73 -17.13 18.43
CA THR A 202 6.11 -16.64 18.52
C THR A 202 6.24 -15.24 17.94
N THR A 203 5.61 -14.98 16.79
CA THR A 203 5.64 -13.66 16.14
C THR A 203 4.88 -12.61 16.96
N LEU A 204 3.65 -12.93 17.41
CA LEU A 204 2.82 -12.02 18.21
C LEU A 204 3.41 -11.69 19.58
N SER A 205 4.21 -12.60 20.16
CA SER A 205 4.88 -12.38 21.45
C SER A 205 6.24 -11.70 21.31
N HIS A 206 6.65 -11.26 20.09
CA HIS A 206 7.97 -10.69 19.85
C HIS A 206 7.91 -9.16 19.74
N PRO A 207 8.30 -8.40 20.79
CA PRO A 207 8.11 -6.95 20.82
C PRO A 207 8.76 -6.18 19.67
N PRO A 208 9.97 -6.51 19.16
CA PRO A 208 10.55 -5.78 18.04
C PRO A 208 9.69 -5.81 16.78
N VAL A 209 9.07 -6.95 16.46
CA VAL A 209 8.19 -7.07 15.27
C VAL A 209 6.90 -6.26 15.46
N LEU A 210 6.34 -6.24 16.68
CA LEU A 210 5.18 -5.41 17.00
C LEU A 210 5.50 -3.92 16.84
N ILE A 211 6.63 -3.47 17.38
CA ILE A 211 7.06 -2.06 17.27
C ILE A 211 7.25 -1.69 15.79
N LEU A 212 7.92 -2.55 15.00
CA LEU A 212 8.07 -2.35 13.56
C LEU A 212 6.72 -2.24 12.83
N ALA A 213 5.77 -3.09 13.20
CA ALA A 213 4.43 -3.08 12.62
C ALA A 213 3.71 -1.74 12.87
N PHE A 214 3.80 -1.20 14.09
CA PHE A 214 3.22 0.10 14.42
C PHE A 214 3.96 1.27 13.76
N ILE A 215 5.31 1.24 13.66
CA ILE A 215 6.07 2.25 12.90
C ILE A 215 5.60 2.28 11.44
N PHE A 216 5.46 1.11 10.82
CA PHE A 216 4.99 1.02 9.44
C PHE A 216 3.54 1.50 9.27
N ALA A 217 2.67 1.18 10.22
CA ALA A 217 1.29 1.64 10.28
C ALA A 217 1.19 3.17 10.33
N CYS A 218 2.02 3.83 11.15
CA CYS A 218 2.09 5.29 11.23
C CYS A 218 2.43 5.93 9.88
N TYR A 219 3.34 5.34 9.12
CA TYR A 219 3.70 5.83 7.79
C TYR A 219 2.58 5.61 6.77
N THR A 220 2.12 4.37 6.64
CA THR A 220 1.22 3.98 5.55
C THR A 220 -0.14 4.65 5.64
N SER A 221 -0.66 4.83 6.85
CA SER A 221 -1.96 5.45 7.07
C SER A 221 -1.96 6.95 6.76
N GLN A 222 -0.90 7.68 7.13
CA GLN A 222 -0.80 9.10 6.76
C GLN A 222 -0.55 9.29 5.26
N TRP A 223 0.27 8.43 4.63
CA TRP A 223 0.48 8.48 3.19
C TRP A 223 -0.83 8.24 2.42
N LEU A 224 -1.60 7.21 2.81
CA LEU A 224 -2.89 6.92 2.18
C LEU A 224 -3.90 8.06 2.39
N SER A 225 -3.92 8.68 3.59
CA SER A 225 -4.81 9.81 3.87
C SER A 225 -4.49 11.01 2.98
N VAL A 226 -3.20 11.33 2.78
CA VAL A 226 -2.79 12.43 1.90
C VAL A 226 -3.14 12.11 0.45
N ILE A 227 -2.60 11.04 -0.12
CA ILE A 227 -2.78 10.70 -1.53
C ILE A 227 -4.25 10.43 -1.87
N GLY A 228 -4.99 9.82 -0.93
CA GLY A 228 -6.39 9.46 -1.14
C GLY A 228 -7.30 10.66 -1.34
N PHE A 229 -7.05 11.75 -0.64
CA PHE A 229 -7.91 12.94 -0.68
C PHE A 229 -7.38 14.10 -1.53
N LEU A 230 -6.14 14.03 -2.05
CA LEU A 230 -5.59 15.10 -2.89
C LEU A 230 -6.47 15.45 -4.10
N PRO A 231 -7.06 14.50 -4.86
CA PRO A 231 -7.94 14.86 -5.97
C PRO A 231 -9.15 15.66 -5.51
N THR A 232 -9.75 15.29 -4.37
CA THR A 232 -10.91 16.00 -3.78
C THR A 232 -10.50 17.41 -3.33
N LEU A 233 -9.37 17.55 -2.63
CA LEU A 233 -8.83 18.84 -2.21
C LEU A 233 -8.63 19.79 -3.41
N TYR A 234 -8.02 19.28 -4.49
CA TYR A 234 -7.74 20.10 -5.67
C TYR A 234 -9.03 20.51 -6.40
N LEU A 235 -10.07 19.68 -6.38
CA LEU A 235 -11.38 20.06 -6.90
C LEU A 235 -12.05 21.15 -6.06
N ASP A 236 -11.93 21.11 -4.73
CA ASP A 236 -12.40 22.16 -3.85
C ASP A 236 -11.66 23.50 -4.13
N GLU A 237 -10.40 23.43 -4.55
CA GLU A 237 -9.60 24.56 -5.02
C GLU A 237 -9.89 24.95 -6.50
N GLN A 238 -10.97 24.44 -7.09
CA GLN A 238 -11.43 24.72 -8.47
C GLN A 238 -10.46 24.22 -9.57
N ILE A 239 -9.57 23.27 -9.25
CA ILE A 239 -8.71 22.62 -10.22
C ILE A 239 -9.50 21.50 -10.88
N ASN A 240 -9.50 21.40 -12.21
CA ASN A 240 -10.23 20.34 -12.90
C ASN A 240 -9.68 18.94 -12.57
N LEU A 241 -10.54 17.92 -12.68
CA LEU A 241 -10.26 16.54 -12.28
C LEU A 241 -9.02 15.96 -12.98
N LYS A 242 -8.80 16.27 -14.26
CA LYS A 242 -7.65 15.80 -15.04
C LYS A 242 -6.33 16.33 -14.47
N VAL A 243 -6.27 17.63 -14.20
CA VAL A 243 -5.07 18.27 -13.61
C VAL A 243 -4.88 17.77 -12.18
N ALA A 244 -5.94 17.71 -11.38
CA ALA A 244 -5.91 17.17 -10.02
C ALA A 244 -5.36 15.73 -9.98
N GLY A 245 -5.83 14.87 -10.88
CA GLY A 245 -5.32 13.50 -11.04
C GLY A 245 -3.85 13.46 -11.43
N THR A 246 -3.43 14.26 -12.41
CA THR A 246 -2.02 14.34 -12.85
C THR A 246 -1.10 14.81 -11.73
N LEU A 247 -1.47 15.87 -11.00
CA LEU A 247 -0.71 16.38 -9.87
C LEU A 247 -0.58 15.31 -8.77
N THR A 248 -1.67 14.63 -8.43
CA THR A 248 -1.65 13.57 -7.41
C THR A 248 -0.86 12.34 -7.88
N ALA A 249 -0.91 12.01 -9.18
CA ALA A 249 -0.11 10.93 -9.76
C ALA A 249 1.39 11.20 -9.60
N LEU A 250 1.86 12.42 -9.89
CA LEU A 250 3.25 12.81 -9.71
C LEU A 250 3.69 12.69 -8.24
N VAL A 251 2.84 13.08 -7.29
CA VAL A 251 3.10 12.90 -5.86
C VAL A 251 3.21 11.42 -5.51
N SER A 252 2.31 10.56 -6.01
CA SER A 252 2.36 9.12 -5.75
C SER A 252 3.63 8.47 -6.32
N VAL A 253 3.96 8.77 -7.56
CA VAL A 253 5.16 8.23 -8.24
C VAL A 253 6.45 8.72 -7.59
N SER A 254 6.49 9.96 -7.11
CA SER A 254 7.66 10.54 -6.45
C SER A 254 8.11 9.76 -5.20
N ASN A 255 7.20 9.02 -4.54
CA ASN A 255 7.53 8.12 -3.41
C ASN A 255 8.62 7.11 -3.78
N ILE A 256 8.67 6.69 -5.05
CA ILE A 256 9.65 5.72 -5.55
C ILE A 256 11.06 6.26 -5.45
N LEU A 257 11.26 7.56 -5.68
CA LEU A 257 12.57 8.19 -5.53
C LEU A 257 13.10 8.04 -4.10
N GLY A 258 12.22 8.20 -3.12
CA GLY A 258 12.54 7.99 -1.71
C GLY A 258 12.86 6.53 -1.39
N THR A 259 12.11 5.57 -1.92
CA THR A 259 12.36 4.15 -1.71
C THR A 259 13.71 3.72 -2.28
N PHE A 260 14.09 4.18 -3.47
CA PHE A 260 15.41 3.92 -4.07
C PHE A 260 16.53 4.62 -3.31
N ALA A 261 16.33 5.90 -2.95
CA ALA A 261 17.32 6.65 -2.17
C ALA A 261 17.59 5.97 -0.81
N SER A 262 16.54 5.49 -0.14
CA SER A 262 16.69 4.75 1.11
C SER A 262 17.49 3.46 0.94
N GLY A 263 17.22 2.67 -0.09
CA GLY A 263 17.96 1.45 -0.38
C GLY A 263 19.45 1.74 -0.62
N PHE A 264 19.76 2.79 -1.37
CA PHE A 264 21.12 3.24 -1.61
C PHE A 264 21.81 3.72 -0.32
N LEU A 265 21.15 4.55 0.49
CA LEU A 265 21.68 5.06 1.74
C LEU A 265 21.94 3.95 2.76
N LEU A 266 21.06 2.94 2.85
CA LEU A 266 21.31 1.73 3.65
C LEU A 266 22.54 0.98 3.17
N HIS A 267 22.72 0.85 1.85
CA HIS A 267 23.91 0.21 1.28
C HIS A 267 25.21 0.99 1.59
N CYS A 268 25.14 2.32 1.67
CA CYS A 268 26.22 3.18 2.11
C CYS A 268 26.49 3.14 3.64
N GLY A 269 25.77 2.29 4.39
CA GLY A 269 25.96 2.12 5.83
C GLY A 269 25.22 3.15 6.71
N LEU A 270 24.27 3.90 6.15
CA LEU A 270 23.46 4.81 6.97
C LEU A 270 22.55 4.01 7.90
N ALA A 271 22.57 4.36 9.18
CA ALA A 271 21.81 3.65 10.20
C ALA A 271 20.28 3.68 9.91
N PRO A 272 19.58 2.53 9.95
CA PRO A 272 18.14 2.45 9.73
C PRO A 272 17.32 3.41 10.60
N ALA A 273 17.73 3.57 11.87
CA ALA A 273 17.10 4.51 12.79
C ALA A 273 17.10 5.95 12.27
N ARG A 274 18.20 6.40 11.66
CA ARG A 274 18.32 7.75 11.10
C ARG A 274 17.39 7.94 9.92
N LEU A 275 17.30 6.94 9.01
CA LEU A 275 16.42 7.01 7.84
C LEU A 275 14.94 7.10 8.24
N ILE A 276 14.49 6.24 9.15
CA ILE A 276 13.10 6.25 9.61
C ILE A 276 12.79 7.58 10.33
N SER A 277 13.67 8.02 11.25
CA SER A 277 13.44 9.26 11.99
C SER A 277 13.44 10.48 11.09
N THR A 278 14.40 10.59 10.15
CA THR A 278 14.44 11.66 9.16
C THR A 278 13.18 11.67 8.30
N GLY A 279 12.70 10.47 7.86
CA GLY A 279 11.46 10.33 7.13
C GLY A 279 10.28 10.97 7.87
N PHE A 280 10.04 10.58 9.13
CA PHE A 280 8.93 11.13 9.92
C PHE A 280 9.05 12.62 10.20
N ILE A 281 10.24 13.11 10.59
CA ILE A 281 10.47 14.54 10.88
C ILE A 281 10.14 15.38 9.63
N LEU A 282 10.71 15.00 8.49
CA LEU A 282 10.51 15.74 7.26
C LEU A 282 9.09 15.62 6.71
N MET A 283 8.42 14.46 6.88
CA MET A 283 7.01 14.32 6.53
C MET A 283 6.13 15.32 7.30
N VAL A 284 6.33 15.47 8.61
CA VAL A 284 5.60 16.49 9.40
C VAL A 284 5.85 17.89 8.86
N MET A 285 7.12 18.26 8.68
CA MET A 285 7.47 19.60 8.18
C MET A 285 6.82 19.90 6.84
N MET A 286 6.90 18.96 5.91
CA MET A 286 6.31 19.11 4.57
C MET A 286 4.78 19.13 4.62
N CYS A 287 4.17 18.35 5.50
CA CYS A 287 2.72 18.34 5.68
C CYS A 287 2.20 19.69 6.23
N TRP A 288 2.91 20.29 7.19
CA TRP A 288 2.57 21.62 7.67
C TRP A 288 2.75 22.71 6.62
N LEU A 289 3.81 22.67 5.81
CA LEU A 289 4.00 23.60 4.70
C LEU A 289 2.90 23.47 3.65
N ALA A 290 2.42 22.24 3.40
CA ALA A 290 1.41 21.97 2.38
C ALA A 290 -0.02 22.37 2.80
N PHE A 291 -0.43 22.01 4.02
CA PHE A 291 -1.83 22.06 4.43
C PHE A 291 -2.13 23.15 5.46
N SER A 292 -1.12 23.80 6.06
CA SER A 292 -1.35 24.86 7.03
C SER A 292 -1.77 26.18 6.35
N THR A 293 -2.75 26.83 6.94
CA THR A 293 -3.15 28.20 6.57
C THR A 293 -2.27 29.27 7.20
N TYR A 294 -1.42 28.92 8.19
CA TYR A 294 -0.51 29.88 8.83
C TYR A 294 0.60 30.36 7.87
N PHE A 295 1.03 29.51 6.96
CA PHE A 295 2.02 29.86 5.95
C PHE A 295 1.29 30.28 4.68
N ASN A 296 1.30 31.55 4.35
CA ASN A 296 0.66 32.05 3.12
C ASN A 296 1.50 31.72 1.89
N LEU A 297 1.69 30.40 1.63
CA LEU A 297 2.51 29.89 0.54
C LEU A 297 1.71 29.83 -0.77
N SER A 298 2.42 30.09 -1.87
CA SER A 298 1.84 29.89 -3.21
C SER A 298 1.51 28.40 -3.44
N PHE A 299 0.56 28.13 -4.34
CA PHE A 299 0.19 26.77 -4.73
C PHE A 299 1.41 25.91 -5.11
N GLY A 300 2.35 26.47 -5.90
CA GLY A 300 3.56 25.75 -6.32
C GLY A 300 4.44 25.31 -5.15
N LEU A 301 4.59 26.13 -4.10
CA LEU A 301 5.36 25.77 -2.90
C LEU A 301 4.64 24.72 -2.05
N LYS A 302 3.32 24.82 -1.89
CA LYS A 302 2.51 23.80 -1.23
C LYS A 302 2.60 22.47 -1.97
N TYR A 303 2.51 22.50 -3.28
CA TYR A 303 2.62 21.29 -4.12
C TYR A 303 4.01 20.66 -4.05
N LEU A 304 5.08 21.47 -4.07
CA LEU A 304 6.44 20.99 -3.86
C LEU A 304 6.59 20.32 -2.49
N ALA A 305 6.00 20.88 -1.44
CA ALA A 305 5.99 20.28 -0.12
C ALA A 305 5.29 18.92 -0.11
N ILE A 306 4.18 18.74 -0.83
CA ILE A 306 3.48 17.45 -0.95
C ILE A 306 4.36 16.43 -1.70
N ILE A 307 5.04 16.81 -2.77
CA ILE A 307 6.00 15.95 -3.47
C ILE A 307 7.11 15.51 -2.52
N LEU A 308 7.71 16.45 -1.78
CA LEU A 308 8.76 16.14 -0.81
C LEU A 308 8.26 15.27 0.34
N PHE A 309 7.03 15.49 0.83
CA PHE A 309 6.37 14.59 1.79
C PHE A 309 6.35 13.14 1.29
N SER A 310 6.01 12.93 0.03
CA SER A 310 5.94 11.59 -0.56
C SER A 310 7.32 10.98 -0.76
N ILE A 311 8.29 11.73 -1.28
CA ILE A 311 9.69 11.27 -1.46
C ILE A 311 10.29 10.86 -0.11
N LEU A 312 10.23 11.72 0.88
CA LEU A 312 10.86 11.52 2.18
C LEU A 312 10.15 10.42 2.99
N GLY A 313 8.83 10.29 2.82
CA GLY A 313 8.07 9.17 3.33
C GLY A 313 8.54 7.82 2.79
N GLY A 314 9.00 7.77 1.53
CA GLY A 314 9.55 6.57 0.90
C GLY A 314 10.79 5.98 1.59
N PHE A 315 11.47 6.73 2.46
CA PHE A 315 12.57 6.20 3.29
C PHE A 315 12.11 5.11 4.26
N ILE A 316 10.89 5.21 4.75
CA ILE A 316 10.37 4.36 5.82
C ILE A 316 10.08 2.92 5.34
N PRO A 317 9.28 2.67 4.27
CA PRO A 317 8.91 1.33 3.87
C PRO A 317 10.11 0.46 3.51
N THR A 318 11.04 0.97 2.71
CA THR A 318 12.25 0.24 2.31
C THR A 318 13.09 -0.16 3.52
N THR A 319 13.29 0.78 4.46
CA THR A 319 14.04 0.52 5.68
C THR A 319 13.34 -0.51 6.55
N ILE A 320 12.03 -0.39 6.77
CA ILE A 320 11.24 -1.35 7.58
C ILE A 320 11.33 -2.77 7.01
N PHE A 321 11.14 -2.94 5.70
CA PHE A 321 11.24 -4.28 5.09
C PHE A 321 12.65 -4.85 5.16
N ALA A 322 13.69 -4.02 4.99
CA ALA A 322 15.09 -4.45 5.13
C ALA A 322 15.39 -4.98 6.54
N ILE A 323 14.98 -4.23 7.59
CA ILE A 323 15.27 -4.63 8.97
C ILE A 323 14.29 -5.68 9.52
N SER A 324 13.13 -5.89 8.88
CA SER A 324 12.16 -6.93 9.28
C SER A 324 12.76 -8.33 9.26
N LEU A 325 13.70 -8.58 8.36
CA LEU A 325 14.42 -9.87 8.28
C LEU A 325 15.31 -10.08 9.51
N HIS A 326 15.92 -9.03 10.03
CA HIS A 326 16.79 -9.06 11.21
C HIS A 326 16.00 -9.26 12.51
N TYR A 327 14.84 -8.61 12.62
CA TYR A 327 14.00 -8.69 13.81
C TYR A 327 13.03 -9.86 13.83
N ALA A 328 12.99 -10.69 12.80
CA ALA A 328 12.20 -11.92 12.84
C ALA A 328 12.73 -12.85 13.95
N PRO A 329 11.86 -13.38 14.87
CA PRO A 329 12.29 -14.21 15.99
C PRO A 329 13.08 -15.45 15.58
N GLN A 330 12.76 -16.01 14.43
CA GLN A 330 13.39 -17.21 13.85
C GLN A 330 13.35 -17.10 12.31
N PRO A 331 14.26 -17.75 11.58
CA PRO A 331 14.27 -17.71 10.12
C PRO A 331 12.94 -18.16 9.47
N ASN A 332 12.23 -19.10 10.09
CA ASN A 332 10.94 -19.59 9.63
C ASN A 332 9.75 -18.69 10.00
N THR A 333 9.93 -17.67 10.83
CA THR A 333 8.89 -16.68 11.19
C THR A 333 8.92 -15.42 10.33
N THR A 334 9.83 -15.31 9.36
CA THR A 334 9.95 -14.10 8.54
C THR A 334 8.64 -13.76 7.81
N ALA A 335 7.98 -14.76 7.22
CA ALA A 335 6.72 -14.54 6.51
C ALA A 335 5.58 -14.10 7.46
N THR A 336 5.49 -14.69 8.66
CA THR A 336 4.51 -14.27 9.68
C THR A 336 4.84 -12.88 10.23
N SER A 337 6.12 -12.53 10.38
CA SER A 337 6.55 -11.20 10.81
C SER A 337 6.16 -10.11 9.80
N ILE A 338 6.41 -10.35 8.51
CA ILE A 338 5.95 -9.44 7.44
C ILE A 338 4.42 -9.40 7.41
N GLY A 339 3.75 -10.54 7.57
CA GLY A 339 2.29 -10.61 7.67
C GLY A 339 1.74 -9.75 8.81
N LEU A 340 2.37 -9.75 9.98
CA LEU A 340 1.99 -8.91 11.11
C LEU A 340 2.19 -7.42 10.81
N VAL A 341 3.33 -7.05 10.21
CA VAL A 341 3.62 -5.68 9.79
C VAL A 341 2.53 -5.18 8.83
N LEU A 342 2.16 -5.98 7.84
CA LEU A 342 1.11 -5.65 6.88
C LEU A 342 -0.28 -5.60 7.53
N GLN A 343 -0.56 -6.47 8.49
CA GLN A 343 -1.86 -6.50 9.18
C GLN A 343 -2.09 -5.25 10.02
N VAL A 344 -1.12 -4.84 10.82
CA VAL A 344 -1.22 -3.61 11.65
C VAL A 344 -1.27 -2.37 10.75
N SER A 345 -0.50 -2.38 9.67
CA SER A 345 -0.55 -1.34 8.64
C SER A 345 -1.95 -1.25 7.99
N ALA A 346 -2.54 -2.39 7.63
CA ALA A 346 -3.88 -2.43 7.04
C ALA A 346 -4.96 -1.94 8.01
N PHE A 347 -4.84 -2.26 9.30
CA PHE A 347 -5.72 -1.72 10.34
C PHE A 347 -5.64 -0.18 10.39
N ALA A 348 -4.44 0.39 10.42
CA ALA A 348 -4.27 1.83 10.46
C ALA A 348 -4.76 2.51 9.15
N GLN A 349 -4.52 1.88 7.99
CA GLN A 349 -5.03 2.36 6.70
C GLN A 349 -6.55 2.25 6.58
N LEU A 350 -7.20 1.33 7.32
CA LEU A 350 -8.65 1.24 7.36
C LEU A 350 -9.27 2.33 8.25
N THR A 351 -8.60 2.70 9.33
CA THR A 351 -9.16 3.59 10.37
C THR A 351 -8.78 5.05 10.19
N VAL A 352 -7.54 5.36 9.83
CA VAL A 352 -7.03 6.73 9.81
C VAL A 352 -7.64 7.61 8.72
N PRO A 353 -7.79 7.17 7.44
CA PRO A 353 -8.39 8.04 6.41
C PRO A 353 -9.84 8.42 6.73
N PRO A 354 -10.75 7.52 7.16
CA PRO A 354 -12.10 7.93 7.57
C PRO A 354 -12.11 8.89 8.76
N LEU A 355 -11.21 8.69 9.74
CA LEU A 355 -11.08 9.62 10.87
C LEU A 355 -10.57 10.99 10.41
N THR A 356 -9.61 11.02 9.50
CA THR A 356 -9.13 12.27 8.89
C THR A 356 -10.25 12.98 8.14
N ALA A 357 -11.04 12.25 7.36
CA ALA A 357 -12.20 12.79 6.66
C ALA A 357 -13.28 13.32 7.62
N ALA A 358 -13.56 12.62 8.72
CA ALA A 358 -14.48 13.07 9.75
C ALA A 358 -14.01 14.37 10.41
N LEU A 359 -12.72 14.50 10.72
CA LEU A 359 -12.13 15.73 11.27
C LEU A 359 -12.23 16.88 10.28
N ILE A 360 -11.95 16.65 8.99
CA ILE A 360 -12.09 17.68 7.94
C ILE A 360 -13.56 18.07 7.82
N SER A 361 -14.49 17.14 7.78
CA SER A 361 -15.93 17.42 7.70
C SER A 361 -16.45 18.23 8.89
N TYR A 362 -15.94 17.94 10.10
CA TYR A 362 -16.34 18.64 11.32
C TYR A 362 -15.77 20.05 11.40
N THR A 363 -14.49 20.22 11.05
CA THR A 363 -13.78 21.50 11.16
C THR A 363 -13.87 22.37 9.90
N GLN A 364 -14.25 21.78 8.79
CA GLN A 364 -14.21 22.39 7.44
C GLN A 364 -12.80 22.84 7.03
N LEU A 365 -11.75 22.23 7.60
CA LEU A 365 -10.35 22.62 7.39
C LEU A 365 -9.51 21.45 6.90
N TRP A 366 -8.99 21.53 5.69
CA TRP A 366 -8.01 20.57 5.16
C TRP A 366 -6.70 20.52 5.97
N GLY A 367 -6.41 21.56 6.73
CA GLY A 367 -5.27 21.58 7.68
C GLY A 367 -5.29 20.48 8.74
N MET A 368 -6.43 19.79 8.96
CA MET A 368 -6.50 18.63 9.86
C MET A 368 -5.59 17.49 9.41
N ILE A 369 -5.27 17.39 8.12
CA ILE A 369 -4.28 16.42 7.60
C ILE A 369 -2.92 16.63 8.28
N ALA A 370 -2.48 17.88 8.47
CA ALA A 370 -1.20 18.18 9.12
C ALA A 370 -1.20 17.77 10.60
N TRP A 371 -2.30 17.94 11.32
CA TRP A 371 -2.42 17.47 12.70
C TRP A 371 -2.40 15.96 12.82
N VAL A 372 -3.14 15.25 11.98
CA VAL A 372 -3.12 13.77 11.95
C VAL A 372 -1.72 13.26 11.61
N SER A 373 -1.07 13.86 10.59
CA SER A 373 0.30 13.51 10.22
C SER A 373 1.29 13.76 11.37
N THR A 374 1.11 14.83 12.14
CA THR A 374 1.94 15.14 13.31
C THR A 374 1.81 14.06 14.38
N ILE A 375 0.59 13.71 14.76
CA ILE A 375 0.33 12.66 15.77
C ILE A 375 0.98 11.34 15.37
N LEU A 376 0.75 10.90 14.12
CA LEU A 376 1.29 9.65 13.61
C LEU A 376 2.82 9.66 13.50
N SER A 377 3.40 10.77 13.06
CA SER A 377 4.86 10.88 12.94
C SER A 377 5.55 10.96 14.30
N VAL A 378 4.98 11.69 15.26
CA VAL A 378 5.50 11.71 16.64
C VAL A 378 5.44 10.31 17.25
N LEU A 379 4.32 9.60 17.10
CA LEU A 379 4.21 8.21 17.54
C LEU A 379 5.24 7.32 16.84
N GLY A 380 5.39 7.44 15.53
CA GLY A 380 6.38 6.71 14.74
C GLY A 380 7.83 6.99 15.19
N LEU A 381 8.15 8.23 15.53
CA LEU A 381 9.46 8.63 16.08
C LEU A 381 9.71 8.00 17.46
N ILE A 382 8.74 8.10 18.36
CA ILE A 382 8.85 7.51 19.71
C ILE A 382 9.10 6.01 19.60
N LEU A 383 8.32 5.32 18.77
CA LEU A 383 8.47 3.87 18.55
C LEU A 383 9.82 3.53 17.89
N THR A 384 10.30 4.35 16.97
CA THR A 384 11.63 4.17 16.35
C THR A 384 12.74 4.29 17.40
N ILE A 385 12.72 5.33 18.23
CA ILE A 385 13.68 5.50 19.31
C ILE A 385 13.62 4.31 20.27
N GLN A 386 12.41 3.91 20.69
CA GLN A 386 12.22 2.77 21.58
C GLN A 386 12.77 1.46 20.99
N LEU A 387 12.53 1.21 19.67
CA LEU A 387 13.03 0.03 19.01
C LEU A 387 14.56 -0.06 19.06
N PHE A 388 15.24 0.99 18.61
CA PHE A 388 16.69 0.94 18.47
C PHE A 388 17.44 1.10 19.80
N GLN A 389 16.83 1.71 20.84
CA GLN A 389 17.41 1.76 22.19
C GLN A 389 17.30 0.41 22.90
N ARG A 390 16.16 -0.28 22.80
CA ARG A 390 15.94 -1.56 23.49
C ARG A 390 16.49 -2.75 22.74
N TYR A 391 16.51 -2.67 21.42
CA TYR A 391 16.89 -3.76 20.52
C TYR A 391 17.87 -3.21 19.46
N PRO A 392 19.15 -3.00 19.82
CA PRO A 392 20.12 -2.39 18.93
C PRO A 392 20.32 -3.22 17.66
N TYR A 393 20.22 -2.56 16.52
CA TYR A 393 20.52 -3.13 15.22
C TYR A 393 22.03 -3.18 15.03
N LYS A 394 22.60 -4.38 14.97
CA LYS A 394 24.02 -4.58 14.64
C LYS A 394 24.13 -4.64 13.10
N ILE A 395 24.89 -3.70 12.56
CA ILE A 395 25.27 -3.66 11.12
C ILE A 395 26.26 -4.76 10.84
#